data_649ea47153f6b5de9a9e7cbf638e33d1
#
_entry.id   649ea47153f6b5de9a9e7cbf638e33d1
#
_cell.length_a   1.000
_cell.length_b   1.000
_cell.length_c   1.000
_cell.angle_alpha   90.00
_cell.angle_beta   90.00
_cell.angle_gamma   90.00
#
_symmetry.space_group_name_H-M   'P 1'
#
loop_
_entity.id
_entity.type
_entity.pdbx_description
1 polymer ?
#
loop_
_entity_poly.entity_id
_entity_poly.type
_entity_poly.pdbx_seq_one_letter_code
_entity_poly.pdbx_strand_id
1 'polypeptide(L)'
;MLLSKGFAKSLWNSRKNLVADRNRLPLPAGPYMAELDITYQCNLRCRMCQRWQDPRRDALPLETYRDLAREFEQLGVHQISIAGGEPLLREDVFRIIEGFAARGMSVNLCTNGMLVEKYRRDIAGSGATCVTVSLDGATAACHDGIRGRAGSYHEIERGIESFLAQRANGTPILRVRMTVSDDNSREVRKFYTDWRGVADDVLFQPVHQCGDAYYTGMQRASLSVDAAVISEQLQGTKLAKDPYMKQWIDSIEAGEGVPHAPCYAGVLMARIDPWGNVYPCLEQHVSVGSLREAPFSAIWNSTALEQERKRLSCDRDCRCWYNNTALIGHFGTLIKNTIPNGRRRCSSRWPQGESPSRNPSPPSSFPEPRSRSDT
;
A
#
# COMPACT_ATOMS: atom_id res chain seq x y z
N MET A 1 -16.21 2.58 21.17
CA MET A 1 -15.32 1.62 20.48
C MET A 1 -14.35 1.07 21.52
N LEU A 2 -14.61 -0.12 22.07
CA LEU A 2 -13.68 -0.79 23.00
C LEU A 2 -12.44 -1.18 22.19
N LEU A 3 -11.29 -0.61 22.55
CA LEU A 3 -10.00 -0.96 21.96
C LEU A 3 -9.77 -2.46 22.18
N SER A 4 -9.63 -3.25 21.12
CA SER A 4 -9.31 -4.67 21.26
C SER A 4 -7.97 -4.84 22.00
N LYS A 5 -7.82 -5.94 22.77
CA LYS A 5 -6.55 -6.23 23.45
C LYS A 5 -5.36 -6.27 22.48
N GLY A 6 -5.60 -6.73 21.25
CA GLY A 6 -4.59 -6.72 20.17
C GLY A 6 -4.17 -5.31 19.75
N PHE A 7 -5.11 -4.38 19.64
CA PHE A 7 -4.81 -2.99 19.29
C PHE A 7 -4.00 -2.30 20.40
N ALA A 8 -4.37 -2.47 21.67
CA ALA A 8 -3.61 -1.90 22.78
C ALA A 8 -2.16 -2.44 22.83
N LYS A 9 -1.98 -3.75 22.61
CA LYS A 9 -0.65 -4.38 22.51
C LYS A 9 0.17 -3.78 21.35
N SER A 10 -0.47 -3.57 20.20
CA SER A 10 0.23 -3.00 19.01
C SER A 10 0.63 -1.54 19.20
N LEU A 11 -0.19 -0.74 19.88
CA LEU A 11 0.18 0.63 20.30
C LEU A 11 1.43 0.64 21.18
N TRP A 12 1.44 -0.24 22.18
CA TRP A 12 2.57 -0.37 23.09
C TRP A 12 3.85 -0.82 22.37
N ASN A 13 3.74 -1.79 21.45
CA ASN A 13 4.84 -2.25 20.63
C ASN A 13 5.35 -1.17 19.69
N SER A 14 4.47 -0.42 19.03
CA SER A 14 4.83 0.72 18.21
C SER A 14 5.61 1.77 19.00
N ARG A 15 5.17 2.07 20.23
CA ARG A 15 5.89 2.98 21.11
C ARG A 15 7.30 2.47 21.45
N LYS A 16 7.44 1.18 21.75
CA LYS A 16 8.76 0.57 22.02
C LYS A 16 9.68 0.68 20.81
N ASN A 17 9.17 0.38 19.60
CA ASN A 17 9.95 0.50 18.37
C ASN A 17 10.40 1.95 18.12
N LEU A 18 9.53 2.93 18.31
CA LEU A 18 9.88 4.35 18.14
C LEU A 18 10.94 4.81 19.15
N VAL A 19 10.87 4.32 20.39
CA VAL A 19 11.92 4.60 21.40
C VAL A 19 13.24 3.94 21.02
N ALA A 20 13.21 2.68 20.59
CA ALA A 20 14.40 1.94 20.19
C ALA A 20 15.06 2.57 18.95
N ASP A 21 14.27 2.88 17.90
CA ASP A 21 14.76 3.55 16.70
C ASP A 21 15.45 4.88 17.02
N ARG A 22 14.84 5.67 17.91
CA ARG A 22 15.42 6.94 18.36
C ARG A 22 16.76 6.78 19.04
N ASN A 23 16.92 5.71 19.81
CA ASN A 23 18.15 5.40 20.56
C ASN A 23 19.12 4.51 19.77
N ARG A 24 18.80 4.22 18.49
CA ARG A 24 19.59 3.34 17.60
C ARG A 24 19.76 1.93 18.16
N LEU A 25 18.73 1.44 18.86
CA LEU A 25 18.69 0.08 19.40
C LEU A 25 17.96 -0.87 18.44
N PRO A 26 18.17 -2.19 18.55
CA PRO A 26 17.35 -3.18 17.87
C PRO A 26 15.86 -2.99 18.19
N LEU A 27 14.98 -3.28 17.21
CA LEU A 27 13.57 -3.12 17.40
C LEU A 27 13.00 -4.27 18.25
N PRO A 28 12.36 -3.98 19.40
CA PRO A 28 11.86 -5.02 20.31
C PRO A 28 10.58 -5.70 19.85
N ALA A 29 9.95 -5.23 18.77
CA ALA A 29 8.73 -5.79 18.22
C ALA A 29 8.72 -5.69 16.69
N GLY A 30 7.79 -6.39 16.04
CA GLY A 30 7.55 -6.29 14.61
C GLY A 30 6.96 -4.94 14.20
N PRO A 31 6.74 -4.73 12.90
CA PRO A 31 6.06 -3.55 12.40
C PRO A 31 4.60 -3.51 12.90
N TYR A 32 3.99 -2.32 12.92
CA TYR A 32 2.56 -2.18 13.15
C TYR A 32 1.77 -2.79 11.98
N MET A 33 2.24 -2.56 10.75
CA MET A 33 1.61 -3.02 9.51
C MET A 33 2.62 -3.71 8.60
N ALA A 34 2.19 -4.79 7.95
CA ALA A 34 2.90 -5.40 6.83
C ALA A 34 2.00 -5.44 5.58
N GLU A 35 2.56 -5.06 4.43
CA GLU A 35 1.95 -5.27 3.12
C GLU A 35 2.56 -6.52 2.49
N LEU A 36 1.71 -7.44 2.08
CA LEU A 36 2.08 -8.70 1.45
C LEU A 36 1.60 -8.69 0.01
N ASP A 37 2.52 -8.50 -0.93
CA ASP A 37 2.27 -8.73 -2.34
C ASP A 37 2.34 -10.25 -2.58
N ILE A 38 1.20 -10.91 -2.65
CA ILE A 38 1.17 -12.39 -2.71
C ILE A 38 1.32 -12.96 -4.13
N THR A 39 1.14 -12.11 -5.14
CA THR A 39 1.34 -12.42 -6.56
C THR A 39 1.50 -11.14 -7.36
N TYR A 40 2.23 -11.18 -8.49
CA TYR A 40 2.20 -10.08 -9.47
C TYR A 40 1.37 -10.42 -10.72
N GLN A 41 0.77 -11.61 -10.77
CA GLN A 41 -0.22 -11.91 -11.80
C GLN A 41 -1.41 -10.97 -11.65
N CYS A 42 -1.91 -10.45 -12.78
CA CYS A 42 -3.06 -9.55 -12.80
C CYS A 42 -3.87 -9.77 -14.09
N ASN A 43 -5.18 -9.62 -13.99
CA ASN A 43 -6.13 -9.68 -15.12
C ASN A 43 -6.44 -8.31 -15.72
N LEU A 44 -5.81 -7.24 -15.22
CA LEU A 44 -5.88 -5.87 -15.77
C LEU A 44 -4.51 -5.40 -16.27
N ARG A 45 -4.52 -4.33 -17.09
CA ARG A 45 -3.35 -3.73 -17.71
C ARG A 45 -3.34 -2.21 -17.47
N CYS A 46 -3.46 -1.85 -16.16
CA CYS A 46 -3.56 -0.45 -15.75
C CYS A 46 -2.37 0.36 -16.25
N ARG A 47 -2.65 1.57 -16.78
CA ARG A 47 -1.65 2.48 -17.36
C ARG A 47 -0.55 2.86 -16.38
N MET A 48 -0.89 3.05 -15.09
CA MET A 48 0.04 3.46 -14.04
C MET A 48 0.78 2.28 -13.38
N CYS A 49 0.56 1.02 -13.77
CA CYS A 49 1.10 -0.14 -13.07
C CYS A 49 1.90 -1.04 -14.00
N GLN A 50 3.05 -1.54 -13.53
CA GLN A 50 3.90 -2.47 -14.28
C GLN A 50 3.99 -3.88 -13.64
N ARG A 51 3.38 -4.10 -12.46
CA ARG A 51 3.44 -5.42 -11.78
C ARG A 51 2.99 -6.57 -12.67
N TRP A 52 1.98 -6.35 -13.51
CA TRP A 52 1.46 -7.35 -14.44
C TRP A 52 2.43 -7.78 -15.53
N GLN A 53 3.49 -7.00 -15.78
CA GLN A 53 4.54 -7.31 -16.75
C GLN A 53 5.57 -8.30 -16.19
N ASP A 54 5.62 -8.51 -14.87
CA ASP A 54 6.58 -9.41 -14.26
C ASP A 54 6.30 -10.87 -14.71
N PRO A 55 7.25 -11.54 -15.37
CA PRO A 55 7.06 -12.88 -15.92
C PRO A 55 7.14 -13.99 -14.86
N ARG A 56 7.68 -13.69 -13.67
CA ARG A 56 7.91 -14.70 -12.63
C ARG A 56 6.61 -15.28 -12.08
N ARG A 57 6.61 -16.58 -11.79
CA ARG A 57 5.44 -17.32 -11.34
C ARG A 57 5.68 -18.15 -10.07
N ASP A 58 6.91 -18.17 -9.55
CA ASP A 58 7.37 -18.96 -8.41
C ASP A 58 7.12 -18.29 -7.05
N ALA A 59 5.95 -17.71 -6.86
CA ALA A 59 5.57 -17.06 -5.61
C ALA A 59 5.71 -18.00 -4.40
N LEU A 60 5.87 -17.41 -3.21
CA LEU A 60 5.97 -18.16 -1.95
C LEU A 60 4.80 -19.14 -1.78
N PRO A 61 5.05 -20.37 -1.31
CA PRO A 61 4.01 -21.33 -1.01
C PRO A 61 3.19 -20.94 0.22
N LEU A 62 1.98 -21.47 0.35
CA LEU A 62 1.07 -21.21 1.46
C LEU A 62 1.73 -21.43 2.84
N GLU A 63 2.59 -22.43 2.97
CA GLU A 63 3.22 -22.78 4.24
C GLU A 63 4.12 -21.62 4.74
N THR A 64 4.84 -20.95 3.84
CA THR A 64 5.62 -19.75 4.22
C THR A 64 4.73 -18.65 4.81
N TYR A 65 3.52 -18.44 4.27
CA TYR A 65 2.58 -17.46 4.86
C TYR A 65 2.04 -17.91 6.21
N ARG A 66 1.89 -19.21 6.45
CA ARG A 66 1.50 -19.77 7.76
C ARG A 66 2.59 -19.56 8.80
N ASP A 67 3.84 -19.79 8.41
CA ASP A 67 4.99 -19.53 9.28
C ASP A 67 5.11 -18.05 9.59
N LEU A 68 5.00 -17.21 8.57
CA LEU A 68 5.01 -15.76 8.72
C LEU A 68 3.88 -15.26 9.64
N ALA A 69 2.69 -15.85 9.56
CA ALA A 69 1.58 -15.49 10.43
C ALA A 69 1.86 -15.83 11.90
N ARG A 70 2.56 -16.96 12.18
CA ARG A 70 3.02 -17.31 13.54
C ARG A 70 4.08 -16.32 14.05
N GLU A 71 5.05 -15.96 13.22
CA GLU A 71 6.06 -14.96 13.58
C GLU A 71 5.44 -13.59 13.84
N PHE A 72 4.50 -13.17 12.99
CA PHE A 72 3.82 -11.87 13.13
C PHE A 72 2.98 -11.78 14.40
N GLU A 73 2.32 -12.86 14.80
CA GLU A 73 1.62 -12.92 16.08
C GLU A 73 2.58 -12.74 17.27
N GLN A 74 3.73 -13.42 17.25
CA GLN A 74 4.77 -13.30 18.29
C GLN A 74 5.36 -11.89 18.35
N LEU A 75 5.66 -11.32 17.18
CA LEU A 75 6.21 -9.98 17.03
C LEU A 75 5.17 -8.87 17.30
N GLY A 76 3.87 -9.23 17.37
CA GLY A 76 2.77 -8.31 17.66
C GLY A 76 2.42 -7.38 16.50
N VAL A 77 2.58 -7.86 15.27
CA VAL A 77 2.07 -7.19 14.06
C VAL A 77 0.55 -7.10 14.15
N HIS A 78 -0.02 -5.96 13.82
CA HIS A 78 -1.46 -5.71 13.99
C HIS A 78 -2.24 -5.75 12.69
N GLN A 79 -1.70 -5.17 11.63
CA GLN A 79 -2.40 -4.99 10.37
C GLN A 79 -1.66 -5.67 9.22
N ILE A 80 -2.40 -6.41 8.42
CA ILE A 80 -1.92 -7.04 7.19
C ILE A 80 -2.70 -6.45 6.01
N SER A 81 -2.00 -6.00 4.98
CA SER A 81 -2.58 -5.65 3.69
C SER A 81 -2.19 -6.74 2.68
N ILE A 82 -3.15 -7.51 2.20
CA ILE A 82 -2.96 -8.49 1.14
C ILE A 82 -3.14 -7.75 -0.19
N ALA A 83 -2.07 -7.68 -0.97
CA ALA A 83 -1.99 -6.92 -2.21
C ALA A 83 -1.20 -7.67 -3.29
N GLY A 84 -0.72 -6.95 -4.30
CA GLY A 84 0.12 -7.47 -5.37
C GLY A 84 -0.34 -7.02 -6.75
N GLY A 85 -0.44 -7.95 -7.70
CA GLY A 85 -1.16 -7.78 -8.96
C GLY A 85 -2.66 -7.85 -8.67
N GLU A 86 -3.25 -9.06 -8.79
CA GLU A 86 -4.62 -9.32 -8.32
C GLU A 86 -4.60 -10.54 -7.37
N PRO A 87 -4.76 -10.32 -6.06
CA PRO A 87 -4.72 -11.40 -5.08
C PRO A 87 -5.75 -12.51 -5.31
N LEU A 88 -6.94 -12.17 -5.82
CA LEU A 88 -8.02 -13.13 -6.08
C LEU A 88 -7.74 -14.08 -7.25
N LEU A 89 -6.63 -13.89 -7.98
CA LEU A 89 -6.13 -14.88 -8.96
C LEU A 89 -5.36 -16.01 -8.30
N ARG A 90 -4.95 -15.85 -7.04
CA ARG A 90 -4.22 -16.87 -6.30
C ARG A 90 -5.22 -17.80 -5.61
N GLU A 91 -5.13 -19.11 -5.88
CA GLU A 91 -6.11 -20.11 -5.43
C GLU A 91 -6.19 -20.25 -3.91
N ASP A 92 -5.08 -20.04 -3.21
CA ASP A 92 -4.98 -20.17 -1.75
C ASP A 92 -5.12 -18.85 -0.98
N VAL A 93 -5.56 -17.75 -1.64
CA VAL A 93 -5.65 -16.41 -1.04
C VAL A 93 -6.49 -16.39 0.24
N PHE A 94 -7.62 -17.09 0.26
CA PHE A 94 -8.50 -17.13 1.45
C PHE A 94 -7.85 -17.87 2.61
N ARG A 95 -7.08 -18.92 2.34
CA ARG A 95 -6.30 -19.64 3.36
C ARG A 95 -5.16 -18.78 3.93
N ILE A 96 -4.58 -17.91 3.10
CA ILE A 96 -3.60 -16.91 3.56
C ILE A 96 -4.30 -15.90 4.49
N ILE A 97 -5.44 -15.34 4.09
CA ILE A 97 -6.22 -14.39 4.88
C ILE A 97 -6.60 -15.00 6.23
N GLU A 98 -7.18 -16.20 6.24
CA GLU A 98 -7.57 -16.95 7.45
C GLU A 98 -6.38 -17.15 8.39
N GLY A 99 -5.20 -17.47 7.84
CA GLY A 99 -3.99 -17.69 8.62
C GLY A 99 -3.59 -16.51 9.50
N PHE A 100 -3.75 -15.28 8.99
CA PHE A 100 -3.50 -14.04 9.73
C PHE A 100 -4.70 -13.65 10.61
N ALA A 101 -5.93 -13.72 10.09
CA ALA A 101 -7.14 -13.34 10.79
C ALA A 101 -7.37 -14.20 12.06
N ALA A 102 -7.16 -15.51 11.98
CA ALA A 102 -7.27 -16.45 13.12
C ALA A 102 -6.30 -16.13 14.26
N ARG A 103 -5.24 -15.37 13.99
CA ARG A 103 -4.27 -14.89 14.99
C ARG A 103 -4.56 -13.48 15.50
N GLY A 104 -5.75 -12.96 15.20
CA GLY A 104 -6.21 -11.65 15.68
C GLY A 104 -5.63 -10.45 14.96
N MET A 105 -5.00 -10.64 13.81
CA MET A 105 -4.55 -9.53 12.97
C MET A 105 -5.71 -8.98 12.13
N SER A 106 -5.73 -7.67 11.94
CA SER A 106 -6.65 -7.00 11.03
C SER A 106 -6.17 -7.20 9.60
N VAL A 107 -6.96 -7.84 8.76
CA VAL A 107 -6.58 -8.16 7.37
C VAL A 107 -7.39 -7.31 6.40
N ASN A 108 -6.71 -6.54 5.55
CA ASN A 108 -7.28 -5.80 4.43
C ASN A 108 -6.94 -6.53 3.12
N LEU A 109 -7.95 -6.95 2.37
CA LEU A 109 -7.80 -7.46 1.01
C LEU A 109 -7.89 -6.32 0.01
N CYS A 110 -6.79 -6.02 -0.69
CA CYS A 110 -6.77 -5.06 -1.80
C CYS A 110 -6.99 -5.78 -3.12
N THR A 111 -8.04 -5.45 -3.85
CA THR A 111 -8.39 -6.09 -5.12
C THR A 111 -8.73 -5.05 -6.19
N ASN A 112 -8.54 -5.42 -7.45
CA ASN A 112 -9.02 -4.63 -8.58
C ASN A 112 -10.54 -4.77 -8.82
N GLY A 113 -11.20 -5.64 -8.07
CA GLY A 113 -12.65 -5.80 -8.06
C GLY A 113 -13.24 -6.77 -9.09
N MET A 114 -12.50 -7.13 -10.14
CA MET A 114 -13.01 -7.95 -11.24
C MET A 114 -13.52 -9.34 -10.83
N LEU A 115 -13.03 -9.86 -9.72
CA LEU A 115 -13.39 -11.20 -9.23
C LEU A 115 -14.26 -11.17 -7.96
N VAL A 116 -14.69 -9.98 -7.52
CA VAL A 116 -15.48 -9.81 -6.29
C VAL A 116 -16.84 -10.53 -6.41
N GLU A 117 -17.52 -10.44 -7.53
CA GLU A 117 -18.80 -11.15 -7.75
C GLU A 117 -18.64 -12.66 -7.61
N LYS A 118 -17.60 -13.23 -8.26
CA LYS A 118 -17.28 -14.65 -8.20
C LYS A 118 -17.02 -15.13 -6.79
N TYR A 119 -16.22 -14.40 -6.04
CA TYR A 119 -15.75 -14.78 -4.71
C TYR A 119 -16.47 -14.08 -3.54
N ARG A 120 -17.64 -13.46 -3.75
CA ARG A 120 -18.37 -12.69 -2.73
C ARG A 120 -18.60 -13.44 -1.41
N ARG A 121 -18.86 -14.75 -1.48
CA ARG A 121 -19.08 -15.59 -0.30
C ARG A 121 -17.77 -15.91 0.42
N ASP A 122 -16.75 -16.25 -0.35
CA ASP A 122 -15.42 -16.55 0.21
C ASP A 122 -14.82 -15.30 0.86
N ILE A 123 -14.96 -14.12 0.22
CA ILE A 123 -14.53 -12.84 0.79
C ILE A 123 -15.28 -12.56 2.09
N ALA A 124 -16.61 -12.70 2.10
CA ALA A 124 -17.42 -12.46 3.30
C ALA A 124 -17.10 -13.41 4.45
N GLY A 125 -16.70 -14.66 4.17
CA GLY A 125 -16.34 -15.69 5.14
C GLY A 125 -14.86 -15.76 5.51
N SER A 126 -13.97 -15.02 4.84
CA SER A 126 -12.51 -15.20 4.96
C SER A 126 -11.89 -14.73 6.28
N GLY A 127 -12.62 -13.99 7.10
CA GLY A 127 -12.07 -13.32 8.28
C GLY A 127 -11.35 -12.01 7.97
N ALA A 128 -11.32 -11.55 6.72
CA ALA A 128 -10.87 -10.20 6.39
C ALA A 128 -11.69 -9.17 7.17
N THR A 129 -11.04 -8.11 7.64
CA THR A 129 -11.71 -7.01 8.34
C THR A 129 -12.13 -5.91 7.37
N CYS A 130 -11.44 -5.81 6.24
CA CYS A 130 -11.69 -4.81 5.20
C CYS A 130 -11.43 -5.42 3.83
N VAL A 131 -12.22 -5.00 2.85
CA VAL A 131 -11.96 -5.21 1.42
C VAL A 131 -11.84 -3.85 0.76
N THR A 132 -10.68 -3.58 0.18
CA THR A 132 -10.44 -2.35 -0.58
C THR A 132 -10.52 -2.65 -2.06
N VAL A 133 -11.57 -2.15 -2.71
CA VAL A 133 -11.77 -2.25 -4.16
C VAL A 133 -11.21 -1.01 -4.84
N SER A 134 -10.39 -1.21 -5.85
CA SER A 134 -9.77 -0.12 -6.60
C SER A 134 -10.65 0.29 -7.78
N LEU A 135 -11.15 1.52 -7.74
CA LEU A 135 -11.93 2.17 -8.80
C LEU A 135 -11.27 3.51 -9.15
N ASP A 136 -10.89 3.72 -10.41
CA ASP A 136 -10.16 4.93 -10.83
C ASP A 136 -10.97 5.86 -11.72
N GLY A 137 -12.29 5.80 -11.64
CA GLY A 137 -13.19 6.71 -12.34
C GLY A 137 -14.59 6.67 -11.75
N ALA A 138 -15.32 7.75 -11.91
CA ALA A 138 -16.77 7.85 -11.63
C ALA A 138 -17.61 7.52 -12.87
N THR A 139 -16.96 7.28 -14.00
CA THR A 139 -17.57 6.86 -15.27
C THR A 139 -16.85 5.63 -15.80
N ALA A 140 -17.59 4.78 -16.53
CA ALA A 140 -17.00 3.60 -17.18
C ALA A 140 -15.90 4.00 -18.16
N ALA A 141 -16.07 5.07 -18.93
CA ALA A 141 -15.09 5.53 -19.90
C ALA A 141 -13.75 5.89 -19.23
N CYS A 142 -13.79 6.63 -18.11
CA CYS A 142 -12.60 7.01 -17.37
C CYS A 142 -11.93 5.78 -16.72
N HIS A 143 -12.70 5.00 -15.97
CA HIS A 143 -12.17 3.83 -15.27
C HIS A 143 -11.55 2.82 -16.23
N ASP A 144 -12.29 2.42 -17.26
CA ASP A 144 -11.87 1.41 -18.23
C ASP A 144 -10.63 1.86 -19.00
N GLY A 145 -10.55 3.15 -19.35
CA GLY A 145 -9.39 3.75 -20.01
C GLY A 145 -8.13 3.69 -19.14
N ILE A 146 -8.24 3.94 -17.83
CA ILE A 146 -7.12 3.87 -16.88
C ILE A 146 -6.73 2.41 -16.61
N ARG A 147 -7.71 1.53 -16.42
CA ARG A 147 -7.50 0.13 -16.05
C ARG A 147 -7.17 -0.79 -17.23
N GLY A 148 -7.31 -0.27 -18.47
CA GLY A 148 -6.94 -0.98 -19.69
C GLY A 148 -7.87 -2.15 -20.04
N ARG A 149 -9.15 -2.09 -19.63
CA ARG A 149 -10.14 -3.13 -19.93
C ARG A 149 -11.55 -2.55 -20.04
N ALA A 150 -12.13 -2.59 -21.23
CA ALA A 150 -13.51 -2.19 -21.47
C ALA A 150 -14.49 -3.05 -20.66
N GLY A 151 -15.51 -2.42 -20.09
CA GLY A 151 -16.57 -3.06 -19.29
C GLY A 151 -16.16 -3.38 -17.84
N SER A 152 -14.91 -3.10 -17.44
CA SER A 152 -14.44 -3.40 -16.08
C SER A 152 -15.21 -2.61 -15.01
N TYR A 153 -15.57 -1.37 -15.27
CA TYR A 153 -16.32 -0.55 -14.34
C TYR A 153 -17.65 -1.23 -13.93
N HIS A 154 -18.47 -1.60 -14.90
CA HIS A 154 -19.77 -2.23 -14.62
C HIS A 154 -19.65 -3.64 -14.04
N GLU A 155 -18.59 -4.39 -14.39
CA GLU A 155 -18.33 -5.70 -13.79
C GLU A 155 -18.01 -5.54 -12.30
N ILE A 156 -17.24 -4.52 -11.93
CA ILE A 156 -16.90 -4.21 -10.54
C ILE A 156 -18.13 -3.68 -9.77
N GLU A 157 -18.94 -2.79 -10.35
CA GLU A 157 -20.20 -2.31 -9.73
C GLU A 157 -21.09 -3.48 -9.32
N ARG A 158 -21.38 -4.39 -10.25
CA ARG A 158 -22.18 -5.61 -9.96
C ARG A 158 -21.54 -6.48 -8.89
N GLY A 159 -20.21 -6.59 -8.93
CA GLY A 159 -19.44 -7.33 -7.91
C GLY A 159 -19.60 -6.73 -6.52
N ILE A 160 -19.54 -5.41 -6.40
CA ILE A 160 -19.73 -4.68 -5.14
C ILE A 160 -21.17 -4.87 -4.63
N GLU A 161 -22.17 -4.70 -5.47
CA GLU A 161 -23.58 -4.91 -5.11
C GLU A 161 -23.84 -6.33 -4.59
N SER A 162 -23.36 -7.33 -5.33
CA SER A 162 -23.42 -8.74 -4.95
C SER A 162 -22.74 -9.02 -3.61
N PHE A 163 -21.58 -8.42 -3.38
CA PHE A 163 -20.82 -8.56 -2.13
C PHE A 163 -21.56 -7.92 -0.94
N LEU A 164 -22.07 -6.71 -1.12
CA LEU A 164 -22.83 -6.00 -0.08
C LEU A 164 -24.10 -6.77 0.33
N ALA A 165 -24.77 -7.40 -0.62
CA ALA A 165 -25.92 -8.26 -0.34
C ALA A 165 -25.54 -9.55 0.40
N GLN A 166 -24.28 -10.01 0.29
CA GLN A 166 -23.81 -11.28 0.87
C GLN A 166 -23.21 -11.11 2.27
N ARG A 167 -22.58 -9.96 2.58
CA ARG A 167 -21.90 -9.74 3.85
C ARG A 167 -22.90 -9.60 4.99
N ALA A 168 -22.55 -10.19 6.16
CA ALA A 168 -23.35 -10.10 7.38
C ALA A 168 -22.81 -9.00 8.31
N ASN A 169 -23.71 -8.27 8.97
CA ASN A 169 -23.36 -7.28 10.01
C ASN A 169 -22.33 -6.21 9.55
N GLY A 170 -22.29 -5.89 8.24
CA GLY A 170 -21.36 -4.91 7.71
C GLY A 170 -19.88 -5.31 7.70
N THR A 171 -19.57 -6.61 7.87
CA THR A 171 -18.20 -7.13 7.89
C THR A 171 -17.98 -8.17 6.80
N PRO A 172 -16.84 -8.14 6.06
CA PRO A 172 -15.80 -7.08 6.08
C PRO A 172 -16.31 -5.72 5.62
N ILE A 173 -15.73 -4.62 6.12
CA ILE A 173 -16.05 -3.28 5.62
C ILE A 173 -15.63 -3.18 4.17
N LEU A 174 -16.46 -2.52 3.36
CA LEU A 174 -16.14 -2.19 1.96
C LEU A 174 -15.51 -0.81 1.90
N ARG A 175 -14.32 -0.75 1.36
CA ARG A 175 -13.66 0.50 1.00
C ARG A 175 -13.51 0.59 -0.50
N VAL A 176 -13.88 1.70 -1.10
CA VAL A 176 -13.52 2.02 -2.49
C VAL A 176 -12.39 3.04 -2.50
N ARG A 177 -11.41 2.83 -3.39
CA ARG A 177 -10.23 3.70 -3.48
C ARG A 177 -10.00 4.14 -4.91
N MET A 178 -9.86 5.44 -5.11
CA MET A 178 -9.44 6.05 -6.36
C MET A 178 -7.96 6.47 -6.26
N THR A 179 -7.14 6.01 -7.20
CA THR A 179 -5.81 6.57 -7.41
C THR A 179 -5.96 7.78 -8.32
N VAL A 180 -5.75 8.97 -7.75
CA VAL A 180 -6.00 10.24 -8.44
C VAL A 180 -4.79 10.65 -9.28
N SER A 181 -5.05 10.93 -10.54
CA SER A 181 -4.11 11.48 -11.53
C SER A 181 -4.81 12.53 -12.38
N ASP A 182 -4.11 13.15 -13.33
CA ASP A 182 -4.74 14.10 -14.26
C ASP A 182 -5.85 13.46 -15.09
N ASP A 183 -5.76 12.15 -15.35
CA ASP A 183 -6.77 11.41 -16.13
C ASP A 183 -8.15 11.40 -15.46
N ASN A 184 -8.22 11.47 -14.11
CA ASN A 184 -9.48 11.34 -13.34
C ASN A 184 -9.73 12.43 -12.29
N SER A 185 -8.84 13.40 -12.17
CA SER A 185 -8.93 14.45 -11.14
C SER A 185 -10.26 15.21 -11.19
N ARG A 186 -10.85 15.38 -12.38
CA ARG A 186 -12.16 16.05 -12.59
C ARG A 186 -13.37 15.20 -12.16
N GLU A 187 -13.17 13.91 -11.90
CA GLU A 187 -14.24 12.99 -11.46
C GLU A 187 -14.30 12.78 -9.94
N VAL A 188 -13.38 13.37 -9.16
CA VAL A 188 -13.26 13.15 -7.72
C VAL A 188 -14.56 13.46 -6.96
N ARG A 189 -15.24 14.59 -7.25
CA ARG A 189 -16.52 14.96 -6.62
C ARG A 189 -17.61 13.96 -6.94
N LYS A 190 -17.75 13.61 -8.22
CA LYS A 190 -18.76 12.65 -8.67
C LYS A 190 -18.51 11.29 -8.04
N PHE A 191 -17.28 10.80 -8.07
CA PHE A 191 -16.88 9.56 -7.43
C PHE A 191 -17.25 9.51 -5.94
N TYR A 192 -16.91 10.56 -5.20
CA TYR A 192 -17.25 10.64 -3.78
C TYR A 192 -18.78 10.63 -3.57
N THR A 193 -19.51 11.36 -4.39
CA THR A 193 -20.98 11.46 -4.28
C THR A 193 -21.64 10.12 -4.55
N ASP A 194 -21.19 9.39 -5.56
CA ASP A 194 -21.75 8.09 -5.94
C ASP A 194 -21.47 7.02 -4.89
N TRP A 195 -20.27 7.00 -4.31
CA TRP A 195 -19.82 5.90 -3.45
C TRP A 195 -19.99 6.13 -1.96
N ARG A 196 -20.09 7.37 -1.47
CA ARG A 196 -20.19 7.69 -0.01
C ARG A 196 -21.41 7.11 0.68
N GLY A 197 -22.43 6.69 -0.05
CA GLY A 197 -23.66 6.07 0.46
C GLY A 197 -23.73 4.57 0.20
N VAL A 198 -22.78 4.03 -0.56
CA VAL A 198 -22.71 2.62 -0.96
C VAL A 198 -21.56 1.91 -0.21
N ALA A 199 -20.37 2.48 -0.24
CA ALA A 199 -19.23 1.95 0.48
C ALA A 199 -19.21 2.48 1.92
N ASP A 200 -18.61 1.70 2.83
CA ASP A 200 -18.39 2.13 4.21
C ASP A 200 -17.30 3.21 4.30
N ASP A 201 -16.37 3.22 3.34
CA ASP A 201 -15.28 4.19 3.28
C ASP A 201 -14.90 4.49 1.83
N VAL A 202 -14.59 5.75 1.54
CA VAL A 202 -14.13 6.23 0.23
C VAL A 202 -12.79 6.91 0.39
N LEU A 203 -11.76 6.35 -0.24
CA LEU A 203 -10.40 6.86 -0.17
C LEU A 203 -9.93 7.43 -1.50
N PHE A 204 -9.17 8.50 -1.40
CA PHE A 204 -8.40 9.06 -2.50
C PHE A 204 -6.91 8.96 -2.18
N GLN A 205 -6.14 8.65 -3.18
CA GLN A 205 -4.70 8.54 -3.06
C GLN A 205 -4.07 9.18 -4.30
N PRO A 206 -3.16 10.16 -4.15
CA PRO A 206 -2.44 10.65 -5.32
C PRO A 206 -1.65 9.53 -5.95
N VAL A 207 -1.54 9.54 -7.27
CA VAL A 207 -0.63 8.65 -7.98
C VAL A 207 0.79 8.92 -7.52
N HIS A 208 1.56 7.87 -7.25
CA HIS A 208 2.91 8.01 -6.73
C HIS A 208 3.93 8.36 -7.80
N GLN A 209 4.82 9.27 -7.46
CA GLN A 209 5.99 9.63 -8.28
C GLN A 209 7.30 9.11 -7.67
N CYS A 210 7.23 8.41 -6.54
CA CYS A 210 8.40 7.92 -5.83
C CYS A 210 8.72 6.47 -6.22
N GLY A 211 9.99 6.22 -6.52
CA GLY A 211 10.51 4.88 -6.78
C GLY A 211 10.37 4.41 -8.24
N ASP A 212 11.37 3.67 -8.68
CA ASP A 212 11.53 3.33 -10.10
C ASP A 212 10.79 2.07 -10.55
N ALA A 213 10.14 1.32 -9.65
CA ALA A 213 9.84 -0.06 -10.01
C ALA A 213 8.39 -0.37 -10.40
N TYR A 214 7.39 0.40 -9.95
CA TYR A 214 6.00 0.03 -10.25
C TYR A 214 5.26 0.98 -11.18
N TYR A 215 5.78 2.21 -11.33
CA TYR A 215 5.15 3.28 -12.10
C TYR A 215 6.08 3.87 -13.17
N THR A 216 7.18 3.20 -13.48
CA THR A 216 8.21 3.71 -14.41
C THR A 216 7.80 3.74 -15.87
N GLY A 217 6.72 3.05 -16.25
CA GLY A 217 6.20 3.07 -17.63
C GLY A 217 5.45 4.34 -18.01
N MET A 218 5.11 5.19 -17.06
CA MET A 218 4.45 6.47 -17.33
C MET A 218 5.50 7.59 -17.36
N GLN A 219 5.43 8.44 -18.36
CA GLN A 219 6.19 9.69 -18.33
C GLN A 219 5.77 10.50 -17.10
N ARG A 220 6.72 11.01 -16.33
CA ARG A 220 6.47 11.79 -15.09
C ARG A 220 5.39 12.87 -15.25
N ALA A 221 5.27 13.47 -16.45
CA ALA A 221 4.27 14.47 -16.77
C ALA A 221 2.81 13.94 -16.68
N SER A 222 2.57 12.65 -16.89
CA SER A 222 1.21 12.06 -16.80
C SER A 222 0.81 11.62 -15.40
N LEU A 223 1.69 11.77 -14.42
CA LEU A 223 1.45 11.45 -13.02
C LEU A 223 1.20 12.72 -12.18
N SER A 224 1.09 13.88 -12.80
CA SER A 224 0.77 15.12 -12.10
C SER A 224 -0.72 15.16 -11.71
N VAL A 225 -1.02 16.01 -10.76
CA VAL A 225 -2.40 16.34 -10.35
C VAL A 225 -2.46 17.84 -10.14
N ASP A 226 -3.36 18.51 -10.84
CA ASP A 226 -3.61 19.93 -10.67
C ASP A 226 -4.36 20.20 -9.36
N ALA A 227 -3.73 20.94 -8.45
CA ALA A 227 -4.31 21.30 -7.17
C ALA A 227 -5.60 22.10 -7.29
N ALA A 228 -5.66 23.03 -8.25
CA ALA A 228 -6.84 23.86 -8.45
C ALA A 228 -8.05 23.00 -8.85
N VAL A 229 -7.84 21.98 -9.70
CA VAL A 229 -8.86 21.02 -10.07
C VAL A 229 -9.33 20.24 -8.85
N ILE A 230 -8.43 19.69 -8.04
CA ILE A 230 -8.80 18.92 -6.85
C ILE A 230 -9.51 19.80 -5.81
N SER A 231 -9.02 21.00 -5.57
CA SER A 231 -9.62 21.95 -4.63
C SER A 231 -11.06 22.29 -5.08
N GLU A 232 -11.28 22.61 -6.37
CA GLU A 232 -12.59 22.83 -6.95
C GLU A 232 -13.52 21.61 -6.77
N GLN A 233 -13.03 20.42 -7.08
CA GLN A 233 -13.80 19.17 -6.96
C GLN A 233 -14.23 18.88 -5.52
N LEU A 234 -13.43 19.28 -4.52
CA LEU A 234 -13.71 19.00 -3.11
C LEU A 234 -14.57 20.08 -2.41
N GLN A 235 -14.69 21.28 -2.99
CA GLN A 235 -15.49 22.35 -2.40
C GLN A 235 -16.91 21.89 -2.06
N GLY A 236 -17.38 22.21 -0.83
CA GLY A 236 -18.70 21.81 -0.33
C GLY A 236 -18.85 20.34 0.06
N THR A 237 -17.82 19.54 -0.06
CA THR A 237 -17.81 18.15 0.40
C THR A 237 -17.21 18.01 1.82
N LYS A 238 -17.52 16.90 2.51
CA LYS A 238 -16.84 16.60 3.80
C LYS A 238 -15.34 16.35 3.62
N LEU A 239 -14.91 15.92 2.45
CA LEU A 239 -13.51 15.66 2.12
C LEU A 239 -12.64 16.92 2.16
N ALA A 240 -13.22 18.10 1.88
CA ALA A 240 -12.49 19.38 2.03
C ALA A 240 -11.99 19.63 3.47
N LYS A 241 -12.62 18.96 4.46
CA LYS A 241 -12.28 19.06 5.88
C LYS A 241 -11.45 17.85 6.37
N ASP A 242 -11.23 16.87 5.51
CA ASP A 242 -10.41 15.71 5.86
C ASP A 242 -8.93 16.14 5.96
N PRO A 243 -8.25 15.87 7.09
CA PRO A 243 -6.88 16.33 7.30
C PRO A 243 -5.88 15.81 6.28
N TYR A 244 -6.08 14.57 5.78
CA TYR A 244 -5.22 13.96 4.77
C TYR A 244 -5.37 14.67 3.42
N MET A 245 -6.62 14.90 2.99
CA MET A 245 -6.91 15.59 1.73
C MET A 245 -6.47 17.05 1.79
N LYS A 246 -6.78 17.74 2.90
CA LYS A 246 -6.38 19.14 3.10
C LYS A 246 -4.87 19.31 3.02
N GLN A 247 -4.11 18.48 3.74
CA GLN A 247 -2.64 18.59 3.74
C GLN A 247 -2.07 18.33 2.35
N TRP A 248 -2.66 17.41 1.58
CA TRP A 248 -2.26 17.16 0.20
C TRP A 248 -2.52 18.39 -0.70
N ILE A 249 -3.70 18.98 -0.63
CA ILE A 249 -4.06 20.18 -1.39
C ILE A 249 -3.13 21.35 -1.02
N ASP A 250 -2.99 21.64 0.28
CA ASP A 250 -2.13 22.73 0.77
C ASP A 250 -0.69 22.58 0.24
N SER A 251 -0.16 21.36 0.18
CA SER A 251 1.19 21.09 -0.34
C SER A 251 1.31 21.30 -1.85
N ILE A 252 0.29 20.92 -2.62
CA ILE A 252 0.30 21.15 -4.07
C ILE A 252 0.14 22.65 -4.36
N GLU A 253 -0.74 23.37 -3.65
CA GLU A 253 -0.93 24.82 -3.79
C GLU A 253 0.34 25.61 -3.43
N ALA A 254 1.13 25.10 -2.48
CA ALA A 254 2.44 25.65 -2.14
C ALA A 254 3.54 25.32 -3.18
N GLY A 255 3.23 24.56 -4.23
CA GLY A 255 4.20 24.13 -5.24
C GLY A 255 5.15 23.03 -4.74
N GLU A 256 4.87 22.42 -3.58
CA GLU A 256 5.68 21.35 -2.99
C GLU A 256 5.32 19.96 -3.52
N GLY A 257 4.21 19.82 -4.24
CA GLY A 257 3.68 18.56 -4.76
C GLY A 257 3.08 17.69 -3.65
N VAL A 258 3.66 16.51 -3.41
CA VAL A 258 3.20 15.60 -2.37
C VAL A 258 3.71 16.05 -0.99
N PRO A 259 2.85 16.07 0.07
CA PRO A 259 3.26 16.51 1.39
C PRO A 259 4.38 15.66 1.98
N HIS A 260 5.19 16.26 2.84
CA HIS A 260 6.19 15.54 3.61
C HIS A 260 5.57 14.95 4.88
N ALA A 261 5.15 13.68 4.81
CA ALA A 261 4.70 12.95 6.00
C ALA A 261 5.90 12.40 6.80
N PRO A 262 5.79 12.32 8.14
CA PRO A 262 6.77 11.59 8.93
C PRO A 262 6.86 10.14 8.46
N CYS A 263 8.04 9.72 8.05
CA CYS A 263 8.28 8.37 7.58
C CYS A 263 8.73 7.46 8.71
N TYR A 264 8.09 6.30 8.84
CA TYR A 264 8.43 5.23 9.79
C TYR A 264 8.67 3.91 9.06
N ALA A 265 9.17 3.98 7.82
CA ALA A 265 9.63 2.83 7.04
C ALA A 265 10.69 2.03 7.83
N GLY A 266 10.53 0.71 7.87
CA GLY A 266 11.42 -0.19 8.63
C GLY A 266 11.31 -0.05 10.16
N VAL A 267 10.34 0.72 10.67
CA VAL A 267 10.05 0.85 12.12
C VAL A 267 8.63 0.41 12.44
N LEU A 268 7.65 0.92 11.70
CA LEU A 268 6.23 0.62 11.89
C LEU A 268 5.60 -0.05 10.67
N MET A 269 6.30 -0.17 9.57
CA MET A 269 5.81 -0.80 8.35
C MET A 269 6.90 -1.63 7.67
N ALA A 270 6.45 -2.67 6.96
CA ALA A 270 7.26 -3.50 6.07
C ALA A 270 6.44 -3.92 4.86
N ARG A 271 7.11 -4.30 3.77
CA ARG A 271 6.51 -4.95 2.61
C ARG A 271 7.25 -6.24 2.30
N ILE A 272 6.51 -7.24 1.83
CA ILE A 272 7.06 -8.52 1.37
C ILE A 272 6.53 -8.78 -0.03
N ASP A 273 7.43 -9.03 -0.98
CA ASP A 273 7.06 -9.34 -2.36
C ASP A 273 6.69 -10.82 -2.54
N PRO A 274 6.14 -11.24 -3.72
CA PRO A 274 5.73 -12.62 -3.93
C PRO A 274 6.85 -13.64 -3.81
N TRP A 275 8.11 -13.24 -3.94
CA TRP A 275 9.28 -14.13 -3.86
C TRP A 275 9.91 -14.17 -2.48
N GLY A 276 9.38 -13.40 -1.54
CA GLY A 276 9.81 -13.39 -0.15
C GLY A 276 10.83 -12.32 0.19
N ASN A 277 11.16 -11.43 -0.74
CA ASN A 277 12.04 -10.31 -0.42
C ASN A 277 11.34 -9.34 0.53
N VAL A 278 12.04 -8.92 1.58
CA VAL A 278 11.55 -8.02 2.62
C VAL A 278 12.07 -6.61 2.37
N TYR A 279 11.16 -5.64 2.39
CA TYR A 279 11.45 -4.24 2.19
C TYR A 279 10.98 -3.42 3.40
N PRO A 280 11.77 -2.46 3.89
CA PRO A 280 11.36 -1.59 4.99
C PRO A 280 10.28 -0.58 4.58
N CYS A 281 10.21 -0.26 3.29
CA CYS A 281 9.32 0.73 2.71
C CYS A 281 8.28 0.07 1.79
N LEU A 282 7.09 0.64 1.70
CA LEU A 282 6.03 0.15 0.80
C LEU A 282 6.33 0.49 -0.67
N GLU A 283 7.14 1.51 -0.93
CA GLU A 283 7.41 2.05 -2.26
C GLU A 283 8.84 1.82 -2.75
N GLN A 284 9.83 1.82 -1.86
CA GLN A 284 11.23 1.64 -2.26
C GLN A 284 11.62 0.16 -2.42
N HIS A 285 12.68 -0.10 -3.22
CA HIS A 285 13.02 -1.42 -3.73
C HIS A 285 14.34 -1.98 -3.21
N VAL A 286 14.89 -1.41 -2.13
CA VAL A 286 16.05 -1.97 -1.46
C VAL A 286 15.58 -3.08 -0.53
N SER A 287 15.77 -4.34 -0.94
CA SER A 287 15.50 -5.49 -0.08
C SER A 287 16.53 -5.59 1.03
N VAL A 288 16.05 -5.93 2.22
CA VAL A 288 16.90 -6.11 3.42
C VAL A 288 17.07 -7.58 3.82
N GLY A 289 16.53 -8.50 3.02
CA GLY A 289 16.63 -9.94 3.19
C GLY A 289 15.49 -10.68 2.51
N SER A 290 15.51 -12.00 2.57
CA SER A 290 14.50 -12.85 1.94
C SER A 290 13.99 -13.93 2.89
N LEU A 291 12.67 -14.16 2.90
CA LEU A 291 12.03 -15.26 3.64
C LEU A 291 12.44 -16.65 3.13
N ARG A 292 13.08 -16.74 1.98
CA ARG A 292 13.67 -17.97 1.47
C ARG A 292 14.98 -18.31 2.17
N GLU A 293 15.61 -17.34 2.80
CA GLU A 293 16.96 -17.47 3.41
C GLU A 293 16.90 -17.42 4.95
N ALA A 294 15.97 -16.64 5.51
CA ALA A 294 15.87 -16.44 6.93
C ALA A 294 14.43 -16.13 7.38
N PRO A 295 14.06 -16.43 8.64
CA PRO A 295 12.77 -16.03 9.19
C PRO A 295 12.66 -14.51 9.26
N PHE A 296 11.43 -13.99 9.19
CA PHE A 296 11.17 -12.54 9.22
C PHE A 296 11.77 -11.86 10.45
N SER A 297 11.71 -12.49 11.60
CA SER A 297 12.25 -11.97 12.87
C SER A 297 13.75 -11.71 12.80
N ALA A 298 14.52 -12.56 12.12
CA ALA A 298 15.94 -12.38 11.90
C ALA A 298 16.21 -11.21 10.93
N ILE A 299 15.47 -11.14 9.84
CA ILE A 299 15.56 -10.05 8.85
C ILE A 299 15.20 -8.72 9.50
N TRP A 300 14.13 -8.67 10.31
CA TRP A 300 13.64 -7.47 10.98
C TRP A 300 14.63 -6.91 12.03
N ASN A 301 15.57 -7.73 12.50
CA ASN A 301 16.64 -7.34 13.42
C ASN A 301 18.03 -7.34 12.78
N SER A 302 18.10 -7.38 11.44
CA SER A 302 19.37 -7.43 10.72
C SER A 302 20.06 -6.07 10.65
N THR A 303 21.38 -6.10 10.46
CA THR A 303 22.19 -4.91 10.16
C THR A 303 21.76 -4.23 8.86
N ALA A 304 21.30 -5.01 7.86
CA ALA A 304 20.79 -4.49 6.60
C ALA A 304 19.57 -3.61 6.82
N LEU A 305 18.60 -4.06 7.63
CA LEU A 305 17.46 -3.22 7.99
C LEU A 305 17.87 -1.96 8.75
N GLU A 306 18.80 -2.07 9.70
CA GLU A 306 19.27 -0.92 10.47
C GLU A 306 19.93 0.14 9.57
N GLN A 307 20.76 -0.28 8.63
CA GLN A 307 21.40 0.61 7.66
C GLN A 307 20.36 1.31 6.77
N GLU A 308 19.40 0.56 6.26
CA GLU A 308 18.36 1.09 5.37
C GLU A 308 17.41 2.06 6.12
N ARG A 309 17.07 1.78 7.37
CA ARG A 309 16.31 2.73 8.22
C ARG A 309 17.05 4.05 8.38
N LYS A 310 18.37 4.01 8.59
CA LYS A 310 19.21 5.22 8.69
C LYS A 310 19.16 6.00 7.39
N ARG A 311 19.30 5.33 6.24
CA ARG A 311 19.23 5.94 4.92
C ARG A 311 17.87 6.63 4.70
N LEU A 312 16.78 5.91 4.90
CA LEU A 312 15.41 6.41 4.69
C LEU A 312 15.07 7.58 5.64
N SER A 313 15.56 7.56 6.88
CA SER A 313 15.29 8.64 7.83
C SER A 313 15.97 9.97 7.48
N CYS A 314 16.97 9.93 6.61
CA CYS A 314 17.74 11.10 6.16
C CYS A 314 17.43 11.51 4.71
N ASP A 315 16.64 10.72 3.99
CA ASP A 315 16.24 11.01 2.63
C ASP A 315 15.18 12.13 2.61
N ARG A 316 15.63 13.34 2.25
CA ARG A 316 14.77 14.53 2.17
C ARG A 316 14.04 14.65 0.83
N ASP A 317 14.47 13.90 -0.17
CA ASP A 317 13.90 13.93 -1.52
C ASP A 317 12.77 12.91 -1.67
N CYS A 318 12.64 11.98 -0.72
CA CYS A 318 11.57 11.01 -0.69
C CYS A 318 10.24 11.70 -0.34
N ARG A 319 9.33 11.75 -1.30
CA ARG A 319 7.97 12.28 -1.15
C ARG A 319 6.98 11.14 -1.34
N CYS A 320 6.28 10.78 -0.27
CA CYS A 320 5.33 9.68 -0.28
C CYS A 320 4.05 10.09 0.46
N TRP A 321 2.93 10.07 -0.25
CA TRP A 321 1.59 10.30 0.30
C TRP A 321 0.68 9.10 0.11
N TYR A 322 1.28 7.89 0.17
CA TYR A 322 0.54 6.64 0.17
C TYR A 322 -0.33 6.56 1.42
N ASN A 323 -1.61 6.19 1.29
CA ASN A 323 -2.57 6.23 2.39
C ASN A 323 -2.06 5.51 3.63
N ASN A 324 -1.50 4.31 3.46
CA ASN A 324 -0.96 3.54 4.58
C ASN A 324 0.24 4.25 5.22
N THR A 325 1.16 4.79 4.41
CA THR A 325 2.35 5.50 4.90
C THR A 325 1.95 6.79 5.63
N ALA A 326 1.03 7.57 5.08
CA ALA A 326 0.55 8.79 5.69
C ALA A 326 -0.22 8.54 7.00
N LEU A 327 -1.12 7.55 7.00
CA LEU A 327 -1.87 7.15 8.20
C LEU A 327 -0.93 6.67 9.31
N ILE A 328 0.06 5.83 8.98
CA ILE A 328 1.07 5.37 9.94
C ILE A 328 1.99 6.51 10.37
N GLY A 329 2.28 7.46 9.48
CA GLY A 329 3.01 8.69 9.79
C GLY A 329 2.31 9.53 10.86
N HIS A 330 1.01 9.75 10.69
CA HIS A 330 0.20 10.46 11.70
C HIS A 330 0.07 9.68 13.00
N PHE A 331 -0.20 8.38 12.92
CA PHE A 331 -0.27 7.48 14.07
C PHE A 331 1.05 7.44 14.84
N GLY A 332 2.18 7.27 14.16
CA GLY A 332 3.50 7.29 14.76
C GLY A 332 3.81 8.65 15.42
N THR A 333 3.37 9.75 14.81
CA THR A 333 3.53 11.10 15.39
C THR A 333 2.71 11.25 16.67
N LEU A 334 1.46 10.79 16.70
CA LEU A 334 0.64 10.80 17.91
C LEU A 334 1.33 10.02 19.05
N ILE A 335 1.83 8.83 18.76
CA ILE A 335 2.55 8.02 19.75
C ILE A 335 3.86 8.72 20.16
N LYS A 336 4.62 9.25 19.21
CA LYS A 336 5.88 9.96 19.47
C LYS A 336 5.70 11.14 20.43
N ASN A 337 4.59 11.85 20.33
CA ASN A 337 4.29 12.98 21.22
C ASN A 337 4.06 12.55 22.68
N THR A 338 3.84 11.25 22.94
CA THR A 338 3.80 10.67 24.29
C THR A 338 5.17 10.27 24.82
N ILE A 339 6.24 10.42 24.02
CA ILE A 339 7.63 10.06 24.36
C ILE A 339 8.38 11.35 24.70
N PRO A 340 9.05 11.45 25.87
CA PRO A 340 9.81 12.64 26.25
C PRO A 340 10.85 13.04 25.19
N ASN A 341 11.02 14.35 24.94
CA ASN A 341 11.83 14.90 23.87
C ASN A 341 13.33 14.52 23.96
N GLY A 342 13.84 13.98 22.88
CA GLY A 342 15.26 13.83 22.57
C GLY A 342 15.44 14.10 21.08
N ARG A 343 16.47 14.82 20.75
CA ARG A 343 16.70 15.33 19.39
C ARG A 343 17.17 14.22 18.44
N ARG A 344 16.47 13.97 17.32
CA ARG A 344 17.09 13.32 16.16
C ARG A 344 18.08 14.33 15.55
N ARG A 345 19.37 13.98 15.54
CA ARG A 345 20.34 14.65 14.69
C ARG A 345 20.68 13.68 13.57
N CYS A 346 20.23 13.96 12.34
CA CYS A 346 20.91 13.46 11.17
C CYS A 346 22.33 14.01 11.24
N SER A 347 23.33 13.14 11.38
CA SER A 347 24.72 13.56 11.22
C SER A 347 24.90 13.87 9.73
N SER A 348 24.95 15.14 9.40
CA SER A 348 25.10 15.69 8.05
C SER A 348 26.55 15.52 7.54
N ARG A 349 27.10 14.32 7.52
CA ARG A 349 28.35 14.03 6.80
C ARG A 349 28.32 12.59 6.30
N TRP A 350 27.79 12.41 5.10
CA TRP A 350 28.31 11.37 4.23
C TRP A 350 29.62 11.89 3.64
N PRO A 351 30.65 11.02 3.50
CA PRO A 351 31.81 11.36 2.68
C PRO A 351 31.29 11.68 1.28
N GLN A 352 31.66 12.84 0.75
CA GLN A 352 31.48 13.14 -0.66
C GLN A 352 32.44 12.22 -1.43
N GLY A 353 31.91 11.14 -1.97
CA GLY A 353 32.70 10.15 -2.70
C GLY A 353 31.98 8.83 -2.66
N GLU A 354 31.41 8.47 -3.81
CA GLU A 354 30.70 7.23 -4.09
C GLU A 354 29.24 7.21 -3.66
N SER A 355 28.37 7.80 -4.51
CA SER A 355 27.01 7.28 -4.63
C SER A 355 27.14 5.80 -5.03
N PRO A 356 26.56 4.85 -4.27
CA PRO A 356 26.43 3.49 -4.75
C PRO A 356 25.75 3.57 -6.10
N SER A 357 26.39 3.02 -7.12
CA SER A 357 25.89 2.97 -8.49
C SER A 357 24.40 2.63 -8.44
N ARG A 358 23.59 3.56 -8.92
CA ARG A 358 22.18 3.34 -9.14
C ARG A 358 22.07 2.00 -9.83
N ASN A 359 21.30 1.09 -9.27
CA ASN A 359 20.99 -0.26 -9.67
C ASN A 359 21.61 -0.72 -10.99
N PRO A 360 22.12 -1.96 -11.09
CA PRO A 360 22.41 -2.52 -12.39
C PRO A 360 21.16 -2.31 -13.25
N SER A 361 21.34 -1.67 -14.38
CA SER A 361 20.31 -1.48 -15.39
C SER A 361 19.55 -2.80 -15.56
N PRO A 362 18.22 -2.79 -15.62
CA PRO A 362 17.51 -4.02 -15.93
C PRO A 362 18.10 -4.58 -17.23
N PRO A 363 18.22 -5.91 -17.37
CA PRO A 363 18.82 -6.50 -18.54
C PRO A 363 18.16 -5.92 -19.79
N SER A 364 18.98 -5.32 -20.65
CA SER A 364 18.59 -4.70 -21.89
C SER A 364 18.23 -5.78 -22.90
N SER A 365 17.05 -6.36 -22.79
CA SER A 365 16.41 -7.14 -23.85
C SER A 365 14.97 -7.47 -23.48
N PHE A 366 14.08 -6.50 -23.62
CA PHE A 366 12.68 -6.82 -23.87
C PHE A 366 12.51 -6.94 -25.38
N PRO A 367 12.02 -8.07 -25.92
CA PRO A 367 11.70 -8.16 -27.34
C PRO A 367 10.55 -7.17 -27.63
N GLU A 368 10.75 -6.36 -28.66
CA GLU A 368 9.67 -5.52 -29.20
C GLU A 368 8.45 -6.38 -29.56
N PRO A 369 7.23 -5.88 -29.33
CA PRO A 369 6.03 -6.61 -29.72
C PRO A 369 6.04 -6.77 -31.24
N ARG A 370 6.07 -8.00 -31.72
CA ARG A 370 5.93 -8.32 -33.16
C ARG A 370 4.60 -7.72 -33.64
N SER A 371 4.68 -6.83 -34.60
CA SER A 371 3.54 -6.37 -35.39
C SER A 371 2.88 -7.61 -36.03
N ARG A 372 1.61 -7.86 -35.69
CA ARG A 372 0.80 -8.81 -36.45
C ARG A 372 0.54 -8.14 -37.80
N SER A 373 1.18 -8.64 -38.83
CA SER A 373 0.75 -8.42 -40.21
C SER A 373 -0.53 -9.23 -40.44
N ASP A 374 -1.55 -8.55 -40.95
CA ASP A 374 -2.78 -9.13 -41.44
C ASP A 374 -2.50 -10.21 -42.50
N THR A 375 -3.06 -11.38 -42.33
CA THR A 375 -3.61 -12.26 -43.38
C THR A 375 -4.74 -13.08 -42.78
#